data_24b1b08eb261d55d983d2c7e83a098b6
#
_entry.id   24b1b08eb261d55d983d2c7e83a098b6
#
_cell.length_a   1.000
_cell.length_b   1.000
_cell.length_c   1.000
_cell.angle_alpha   90.00
_cell.angle_beta   90.00
_cell.angle_gamma   90.00
#
_symmetry.space_group_name_H-M   'P 1'
#
loop_
_entity.id
_entity.type
_entity.pdbx_description
1 polymer ?
#
loop_
_entity_poly.entity_id
_entity_poly.type
_entity_poly.pdbx_seq_one_letter_code
_entity_poly.pdbx_strand_id
1 'polypeptide(L)'
;SAASDVYKRQATACLAVAIYSKLKILKEYWFPILVGCTAGSAASMASVYGLCRLFGLDESLTISLIPKSVTTPIAVSVAEPNGGVVPVTVVAVIFTGILGGIFAPLLIRLLRIKDPVAAGLAIGASSHAVGTSKAVELGETEGAMSGLAIGICGIITVIFSMFIY
;
A
#
# COMPACT_ATOMS: atom_id res chain seq x y z
N SER A 1 -14.36 -19.20 -3.57
CA SER A 1 -15.23 -19.97 -2.64
C SER A 1 -15.95 -18.99 -1.71
N ALA A 2 -17.12 -19.38 -1.17
CA ALA A 2 -17.92 -18.54 -0.28
C ALA A 2 -17.11 -17.94 0.89
N ALA A 3 -16.18 -18.71 1.46
CA ALA A 3 -15.29 -18.23 2.53
C ALA A 3 -14.35 -17.09 2.04
N SER A 4 -13.83 -17.18 0.83
CA SER A 4 -13.01 -16.13 0.22
C SER A 4 -13.80 -14.84 0.01
N ASP A 5 -15.07 -14.96 -0.41
CA ASP A 5 -15.94 -13.80 -0.65
C ASP A 5 -16.37 -13.13 0.64
N VAL A 6 -16.63 -13.90 1.71
CA VAL A 6 -16.90 -13.38 3.05
C VAL A 6 -15.68 -12.62 3.58
N TYR A 7 -14.48 -13.18 3.45
CA TYR A 7 -13.24 -12.53 3.88
C TYR A 7 -12.99 -11.21 3.13
N LYS A 8 -13.18 -11.20 1.81
CA LYS A 8 -13.04 -9.97 1.00
C LYS A 8 -14.03 -8.89 1.44
N ARG A 9 -15.29 -9.26 1.68
CA ARG A 9 -16.32 -8.31 2.15
C ARG A 9 -16.01 -7.76 3.53
N GLN A 10 -15.53 -8.58 4.45
CA GLN A 10 -15.13 -8.15 5.80
C GLN A 10 -13.94 -7.19 5.73
N ALA A 11 -12.90 -7.51 4.95
CA ALA A 11 -11.75 -6.62 4.77
C ALA A 11 -12.16 -5.26 4.19
N THR A 12 -13.05 -5.26 3.18
CA THR A 12 -13.59 -4.02 2.59
C THR A 12 -14.40 -3.20 3.60
N ALA A 13 -15.23 -3.86 4.40
CA ALA A 13 -16.02 -3.18 5.43
C ALA A 13 -15.13 -2.55 6.51
N CYS A 14 -14.10 -3.27 6.98
CA CYS A 14 -13.13 -2.73 7.93
C CYS A 14 -12.39 -1.51 7.40
N LEU A 15 -11.97 -1.53 6.13
CA LEU A 15 -11.34 -0.38 5.48
C LEU A 15 -12.31 0.81 5.36
N ALA A 16 -13.56 0.55 4.98
CA ALA A 16 -14.59 1.59 4.89
C ALA A 16 -14.87 2.25 6.25
N VAL A 17 -14.97 1.47 7.32
CA VAL A 17 -15.15 1.99 8.69
C VAL A 17 -13.95 2.83 9.12
N ALA A 18 -12.73 2.37 8.84
CA ALA A 18 -11.51 3.12 9.15
C ALA A 18 -11.47 4.48 8.43
N ILE A 19 -11.82 4.52 7.14
CA ILE A 19 -11.92 5.76 6.36
C ILE A 19 -13.04 6.65 6.91
N TYR A 20 -14.21 6.08 7.20
CA TYR A 20 -15.35 6.84 7.72
C TYR A 20 -15.05 7.49 9.07
N SER A 21 -14.42 6.79 10.00
CA SER A 21 -14.05 7.31 11.32
C SER A 21 -13.08 8.48 11.26
N LYS A 22 -12.32 8.63 10.16
CA LYS A 22 -11.31 9.69 9.95
C LYS A 22 -11.70 10.70 8.88
N LEU A 23 -12.98 10.74 8.48
CA LEU A 23 -13.50 11.67 7.46
C LEU A 23 -13.18 13.15 7.76
N LYS A 24 -13.13 13.55 9.03
CA LYS A 24 -12.79 14.91 9.43
C LYS A 24 -11.36 15.26 9.02
N ILE A 25 -10.41 14.38 9.32
CA ILE A 25 -9.00 14.55 8.95
C ILE A 25 -8.85 14.47 7.42
N LEU A 26 -9.54 13.53 6.78
CA LEU A 26 -9.54 13.42 5.33
C LEU A 26 -10.02 14.70 4.65
N LYS A 27 -11.07 15.34 5.17
CA LYS A 27 -11.58 16.61 4.61
C LYS A 27 -10.60 17.77 4.80
N GLU A 28 -9.89 17.80 5.92
CA GLU A 28 -8.92 18.85 6.22
C GLU A 28 -7.64 18.73 5.41
N TYR A 29 -7.14 17.48 5.23
CA TYR A 29 -5.86 17.18 4.56
C TYR A 29 -6.04 16.43 3.24
N TRP A 30 -7.21 16.49 2.60
CA TRP A 30 -7.51 15.70 1.40
C TRP A 30 -6.48 15.86 0.28
N PHE A 31 -6.03 17.09 0.03
CA PHE A 31 -5.10 17.38 -1.05
C PHE A 31 -3.69 16.82 -0.79
N PRO A 32 -3.03 17.09 0.37
CA PRO A 32 -1.76 16.45 0.72
C PRO A 32 -1.84 14.92 0.72
N ILE A 33 -2.93 14.35 1.23
CA ILE A 33 -3.15 12.91 1.27
C ILE A 33 -3.20 12.34 -0.15
N LEU A 34 -4.02 12.93 -1.01
CA LEU A 34 -4.18 12.45 -2.39
C LEU A 34 -2.86 12.56 -3.16
N VAL A 35 -2.19 13.71 -3.09
CA VAL A 35 -0.90 13.93 -3.77
C VAL A 35 0.17 12.99 -3.24
N GLY A 36 0.29 12.84 -1.91
CA GLY A 36 1.26 11.95 -1.28
C GLY A 36 1.04 10.49 -1.64
N CYS A 37 -0.21 10.00 -1.56
CA CYS A 37 -0.54 8.63 -1.93
C CYS A 37 -0.32 8.37 -3.44
N THR A 38 -0.67 9.34 -4.29
CA THR A 38 -0.48 9.21 -5.75
C THR A 38 1.01 9.17 -6.10
N ALA A 39 1.79 10.11 -5.56
CA ALA A 39 3.24 10.15 -5.78
C ALA A 39 3.92 8.89 -5.22
N GLY A 40 3.53 8.45 -4.02
CA GLY A 40 4.06 7.23 -3.39
C GLY A 40 3.75 5.97 -4.20
N SER A 41 2.51 5.80 -4.64
CA SER A 41 2.10 4.67 -5.48
C SER A 41 2.82 4.68 -6.84
N ALA A 42 2.89 5.84 -7.51
CA ALA A 42 3.60 5.99 -8.78
C ALA A 42 5.09 5.68 -8.62
N ALA A 43 5.76 6.23 -7.61
CA ALA A 43 7.17 5.97 -7.33
C ALA A 43 7.43 4.49 -7.01
N SER A 44 6.55 3.85 -6.24
CA SER A 44 6.65 2.42 -5.93
C SER A 44 6.55 1.56 -7.19
N MET A 45 5.51 1.76 -7.99
CA MET A 45 5.29 0.98 -9.22
C MET A 45 6.40 1.22 -10.26
N ALA A 46 6.79 2.49 -10.47
CA ALA A 46 7.87 2.85 -11.39
C ALA A 46 9.22 2.27 -10.97
N SER A 47 9.56 2.33 -9.67
CA SER A 47 10.82 1.76 -9.16
C SER A 47 10.86 0.24 -9.31
N VAL A 48 9.77 -0.46 -9.03
CA VAL A 48 9.68 -1.91 -9.22
C VAL A 48 9.81 -2.25 -10.69
N TYR A 49 9.06 -1.58 -11.57
CA TYR A 49 9.15 -1.79 -13.01
C TYR A 49 10.58 -1.56 -13.53
N GLY A 50 11.20 -0.45 -13.13
CA GLY A 50 12.57 -0.13 -13.52
C GLY A 50 13.58 -1.17 -13.04
N LEU A 51 13.46 -1.65 -11.79
CA LEU A 51 14.33 -2.70 -11.26
C LEU A 51 14.12 -4.04 -11.97
N CYS A 52 12.87 -4.44 -12.23
CA CYS A 52 12.58 -5.66 -12.98
C CYS A 52 13.21 -5.62 -14.38
N ARG A 53 13.12 -4.48 -15.06
CA ARG A 53 13.76 -4.29 -16.38
C ARG A 53 15.28 -4.31 -16.29
N LEU A 54 15.85 -3.69 -15.26
CA LEU A 54 17.30 -3.67 -15.04
C LEU A 54 17.87 -5.07 -14.79
N PHE A 55 17.14 -5.89 -14.01
CA PHE A 55 17.55 -7.27 -13.71
C PHE A 55 17.11 -8.29 -14.77
N GLY A 56 16.45 -7.87 -15.84
CA GLY A 56 16.01 -8.75 -16.92
C GLY A 56 14.95 -9.76 -16.50
N LEU A 57 14.09 -9.41 -15.53
CA LEU A 57 12.99 -10.28 -15.14
C LEU A 57 11.97 -10.38 -16.27
N ASP A 58 11.35 -11.57 -16.38
CA ASP A 58 10.28 -11.78 -17.35
C ASP A 58 9.02 -10.95 -17.01
N GLU A 59 8.12 -10.88 -17.97
CA GLU A 59 6.91 -10.09 -17.87
C GLU A 59 5.99 -10.58 -16.74
N SER A 60 5.85 -11.88 -16.59
CA SER A 60 5.00 -12.50 -15.55
C SER A 60 5.48 -12.18 -14.14
N LEU A 61 6.80 -12.22 -13.89
CA LEU A 61 7.39 -11.81 -12.63
C LEU A 61 7.25 -10.30 -12.42
N THR A 62 7.44 -9.50 -13.45
CA THR A 62 7.28 -8.04 -13.38
C THR A 62 5.85 -7.67 -12.97
N ILE A 63 4.85 -8.25 -13.63
CA ILE A 63 3.43 -8.07 -13.30
C ILE A 63 3.13 -8.47 -11.84
N SER A 64 3.73 -9.58 -11.39
CA SER A 64 3.55 -10.07 -10.02
C SER A 64 4.09 -9.11 -8.96
N LEU A 65 5.17 -8.40 -9.25
CA LEU A 65 5.90 -7.55 -8.30
C LEU A 65 5.38 -6.10 -8.25
N ILE A 66 4.83 -5.58 -9.35
CA ILE A 66 4.36 -4.19 -9.42
C ILE A 66 3.40 -3.82 -8.28
N PRO A 67 2.37 -4.60 -7.94
CA PRO A 67 1.40 -4.22 -6.90
C PRO A 67 1.85 -4.57 -5.48
N LYS A 68 3.15 -4.82 -5.22
CA LYS A 68 3.66 -5.31 -3.92
C LYS A 68 3.38 -4.41 -2.72
N SER A 69 3.12 -3.12 -2.94
CA SER A 69 2.98 -2.13 -1.84
C SER A 69 1.54 -1.95 -1.36
N VAL A 70 0.57 -2.65 -1.94
CA VAL A 70 -0.82 -2.66 -1.49
C VAL A 70 -1.17 -3.95 -0.75
N THR A 71 -2.40 -4.07 -0.24
CA THR A 71 -2.83 -5.26 0.49
C THR A 71 -2.88 -6.49 -0.42
N THR A 72 -2.61 -7.67 0.14
CA THR A 72 -2.59 -8.93 -0.61
C THR A 72 -3.83 -9.16 -1.50
N PRO A 73 -5.08 -8.93 -1.03
CA PRO A 73 -6.25 -9.10 -1.89
C PRO A 73 -6.24 -8.18 -3.12
N ILE A 74 -5.83 -6.91 -2.95
CA ILE A 74 -5.74 -5.95 -4.05
C ILE A 74 -4.60 -6.34 -5.00
N ALA A 75 -3.42 -6.68 -4.46
CA ALA A 75 -2.28 -7.07 -5.28
C ALA A 75 -2.58 -8.30 -6.15
N VAL A 76 -3.20 -9.32 -5.58
CA VAL A 76 -3.61 -10.53 -6.31
C VAL A 76 -4.67 -10.20 -7.37
N SER A 77 -5.69 -9.40 -7.03
CA SER A 77 -6.74 -9.03 -7.98
C SER A 77 -6.23 -8.18 -9.17
N VAL A 78 -5.09 -7.53 -8.99
CA VAL A 78 -4.39 -6.79 -10.06
C VAL A 78 -3.47 -7.72 -10.87
N ALA A 79 -2.66 -8.54 -10.21
CA ALA A 79 -1.65 -9.35 -10.88
C ALA A 79 -2.22 -10.55 -11.64
N GLU A 80 -3.14 -11.30 -11.03
CA GLU A 80 -3.67 -12.56 -11.57
C GLU A 80 -4.33 -12.41 -12.95
N PRO A 81 -5.26 -11.45 -13.19
CA PRO A 81 -5.90 -11.29 -14.50
C PRO A 81 -4.93 -10.87 -15.61
N ASN A 82 -3.80 -10.27 -15.23
CA ASN A 82 -2.79 -9.77 -16.17
C ASN A 82 -1.64 -10.76 -16.40
N GLY A 83 -1.75 -12.00 -15.92
CA GLY A 83 -0.75 -13.04 -16.15
C GLY A 83 0.37 -13.10 -15.08
N GLY A 84 0.19 -12.42 -13.96
CA GLY A 84 1.10 -12.53 -12.81
C GLY A 84 0.98 -13.86 -12.06
N VAL A 85 2.05 -14.26 -11.40
CA VAL A 85 2.15 -15.48 -10.60
C VAL A 85 1.70 -15.18 -9.16
N VAL A 86 0.48 -15.61 -8.80
CA VAL A 86 -0.15 -15.30 -7.50
C VAL A 86 0.76 -15.59 -6.30
N PRO A 87 1.43 -16.76 -6.18
CA PRO A 87 2.35 -17.01 -5.06
C PRO A 87 3.48 -15.98 -4.96
N VAL A 88 4.04 -15.54 -6.08
CA VAL A 88 5.10 -14.51 -6.11
C VAL A 88 4.56 -13.18 -5.61
N THR A 89 3.37 -12.77 -6.07
CA THR A 89 2.70 -11.56 -5.61
C THR A 89 2.47 -11.58 -4.10
N VAL A 90 1.96 -12.69 -3.57
CA VAL A 90 1.70 -12.84 -2.12
C VAL A 90 2.98 -12.73 -1.31
N VAL A 91 4.04 -13.41 -1.71
CA VAL A 91 5.35 -13.35 -1.05
C VAL A 91 5.92 -11.94 -1.08
N ALA A 92 5.85 -11.27 -2.24
CA ALA A 92 6.35 -9.91 -2.40
C ALA A 92 5.62 -8.90 -1.49
N VAL A 93 4.28 -9.01 -1.39
CA VAL A 93 3.47 -8.19 -0.49
C VAL A 93 3.86 -8.42 0.97
N ILE A 94 3.91 -9.68 1.41
CA ILE A 94 4.27 -10.03 2.79
C ILE A 94 5.67 -9.51 3.14
N PHE A 95 6.64 -9.74 2.25
CA PHE A 95 8.02 -9.30 2.44
C PHE A 95 8.12 -7.77 2.52
N THR A 96 7.42 -7.07 1.64
CA THR A 96 7.33 -5.59 1.65
C THR A 96 6.75 -5.08 2.97
N GLY A 97 5.69 -5.70 3.47
CA GLY A 97 5.08 -5.34 4.74
C GLY A 97 6.01 -5.53 5.93
N ILE A 98 6.70 -6.67 6.00
CA ILE A 98 7.65 -6.98 7.08
C ILE A 98 8.81 -5.99 7.07
N LEU A 99 9.44 -5.79 5.92
CA LEU A 99 10.53 -4.82 5.79
C LEU A 99 10.08 -3.40 6.14
N GLY A 100 8.92 -3.00 5.66
CA GLY A 100 8.36 -1.70 6.00
C GLY A 100 8.09 -1.54 7.49
N GLY A 101 7.53 -2.56 8.15
CA GLY A 101 7.32 -2.54 9.60
C GLY A 101 8.62 -2.40 10.39
N ILE A 102 9.69 -3.03 9.93
CA ILE A 102 11.01 -2.95 10.58
C ILE A 102 11.69 -1.60 10.32
N PHE A 103 11.71 -1.16 9.05
CA PHE A 103 12.52 -0.02 8.65
C PHE A 103 11.78 1.33 8.73
N ALA A 104 10.43 1.36 8.71
CA ALA A 104 9.69 2.61 8.73
C ALA A 104 10.02 3.52 9.92
N PRO A 105 10.08 3.06 11.19
CA PRO A 105 10.45 3.91 12.30
C PRO A 105 11.88 4.47 12.18
N LEU A 106 12.80 3.66 11.65
CA LEU A 106 14.17 4.07 11.40
C LEU A 106 14.25 5.15 10.32
N LEU A 107 13.55 4.95 9.21
CA LEU A 107 13.52 5.91 8.10
C LEU A 107 12.87 7.23 8.51
N ILE A 108 11.78 7.20 9.28
CA ILE A 108 11.13 8.42 9.81
C ILE A 108 12.12 9.22 10.65
N ARG A 109 12.88 8.55 11.53
CA ARG A 109 13.90 9.21 12.35
C ARG A 109 15.07 9.75 11.51
N LEU A 110 15.57 8.95 10.57
CA LEU A 110 16.70 9.31 9.70
C LEU A 110 16.35 10.50 8.80
N LEU A 111 15.16 10.51 8.22
CA LEU A 111 14.67 11.58 7.36
C LEU A 111 14.10 12.76 8.17
N ARG A 112 14.10 12.66 9.51
CA ARG A 112 13.62 13.70 10.43
C ARG A 112 12.17 14.13 10.13
N ILE A 113 11.31 13.20 9.76
CA ILE A 113 9.89 13.47 9.53
C ILE A 113 9.23 13.71 10.90
N LYS A 114 8.85 14.96 11.15
CA LYS A 114 8.25 15.38 12.44
C LYS A 114 6.73 15.44 12.40
N ASP A 115 6.16 15.58 11.21
CA ASP A 115 4.72 15.65 11.01
C ASP A 115 4.10 14.25 11.10
N PRO A 116 3.20 14.00 12.07
CA PRO A 116 2.58 12.69 12.25
C PRO A 116 1.68 12.29 11.08
N VAL A 117 1.08 13.26 10.38
CA VAL A 117 0.27 12.99 9.18
C VAL A 117 1.16 12.46 8.06
N ALA A 118 2.28 13.14 7.78
CA ALA A 118 3.24 12.71 6.77
C ALA A 118 3.86 11.34 7.10
N ALA A 119 4.22 11.12 8.38
CA ALA A 119 4.77 9.84 8.83
C ALA A 119 3.78 8.69 8.62
N GLY A 120 2.53 8.87 9.04
CA GLY A 120 1.48 7.88 8.87
C GLY A 120 1.21 7.56 7.39
N LEU A 121 1.08 8.60 6.55
CA LEU A 121 0.89 8.42 5.10
C LEU A 121 2.04 7.65 4.45
N ALA A 122 3.28 7.99 4.79
CA ALA A 122 4.45 7.32 4.25
C ALA A 122 4.49 5.83 4.61
N ILE A 123 4.16 5.49 5.86
CA ILE A 123 4.10 4.09 6.31
C ILE A 123 2.99 3.33 5.56
N GLY A 124 1.77 3.88 5.52
CA GLY A 124 0.64 3.23 4.89
C GLY A 124 0.80 3.03 3.39
N ALA A 125 1.38 4.01 2.70
CA ALA A 125 1.64 3.94 1.27
C ALA A 125 2.76 2.96 0.89
N SER A 126 3.74 2.74 1.78
CA SER A 126 4.88 1.86 1.49
C SER A 126 4.71 0.43 1.99
N SER A 127 3.97 0.22 3.09
CA SER A 127 4.06 -1.01 3.89
C SER A 127 2.69 -1.60 4.27
N HIS A 128 1.63 -1.08 3.69
CA HIS A 128 0.25 -1.53 3.87
C HIS A 128 -0.12 -1.90 5.33
N ALA A 129 -0.89 -2.97 5.56
CA ALA A 129 -1.43 -3.31 6.89
C ALA A 129 -0.35 -3.66 7.93
N VAL A 130 0.73 -4.34 7.52
CA VAL A 130 1.81 -4.73 8.45
C VAL A 130 2.56 -3.49 8.96
N GLY A 131 2.87 -2.54 8.08
CA GLY A 131 3.47 -1.26 8.48
C GLY A 131 2.54 -0.43 9.34
N THR A 132 1.23 -0.49 9.10
CA THR A 132 0.23 0.25 9.88
C THR A 132 0.21 -0.19 11.34
N SER A 133 0.48 -1.46 11.66
CA SER A 133 0.64 -1.89 13.06
C SER A 133 1.74 -1.11 13.76
N LYS A 134 2.85 -0.82 13.05
CA LYS A 134 3.93 0.02 13.59
C LYS A 134 3.55 1.50 13.65
N ALA A 135 2.76 2.00 12.70
CA ALA A 135 2.26 3.37 12.74
C ALA A 135 1.38 3.62 13.98
N VAL A 136 0.55 2.65 14.35
CA VAL A 136 -0.28 2.72 15.57
C VAL A 136 0.58 2.79 16.84
N GLU A 137 1.71 2.07 16.88
CA GLU A 137 2.64 2.14 18.02
C GLU A 137 3.37 3.51 18.10
N LEU A 138 3.55 4.21 16.96
CA LEU A 138 4.15 5.55 16.94
C LEU A 138 3.20 6.61 17.46
N GLY A 139 1.90 6.51 17.13
CA GLY A 139 0.89 7.42 17.60
C GLY A 139 -0.48 7.20 16.94
N GLU A 140 -1.52 7.76 17.57
CA GLU A 140 -2.90 7.64 17.07
C GLU A 140 -3.09 8.29 15.69
N THR A 141 -2.45 9.43 15.46
CA THR A 141 -2.52 10.15 14.18
C THR A 141 -1.80 9.39 13.09
N GLU A 142 -0.58 8.88 13.36
CA GLU A 142 0.21 8.07 12.44
C GLU A 142 -0.54 6.81 12.05
N GLY A 143 -1.11 6.09 13.02
CA GLY A 143 -1.93 4.91 12.78
C GLY A 143 -3.15 5.18 11.92
N ALA A 144 -3.87 6.26 12.23
CA ALA A 144 -5.05 6.69 11.50
C ALA A 144 -4.73 7.06 10.04
N MET A 145 -3.67 7.83 9.84
CA MET A 145 -3.24 8.27 8.51
C MET A 145 -2.68 7.12 7.67
N SER A 146 -1.97 6.18 8.31
CA SER A 146 -1.50 4.95 7.67
C SER A 146 -2.67 4.08 7.20
N GLY A 147 -3.68 3.88 8.04
CA GLY A 147 -4.89 3.15 7.67
C GLY A 147 -5.64 3.78 6.49
N LEU A 148 -5.70 5.11 6.45
CA LEU A 148 -6.30 5.89 5.36
C LEU A 148 -5.52 5.72 4.06
N ALA A 149 -4.17 5.80 4.14
CA ALA A 149 -3.29 5.64 3.00
C ALA A 149 -3.41 4.26 2.34
N ILE A 150 -3.60 3.18 3.11
CA ILE A 150 -3.82 1.82 2.56
C ILE A 150 -4.98 1.81 1.57
N GLY A 151 -6.13 2.37 1.95
CA GLY A 151 -7.32 2.39 1.09
C GLY A 151 -7.11 3.21 -0.18
N ILE A 152 -6.56 4.42 -0.02
CA ILE A 152 -6.33 5.36 -1.13
C ILE A 152 -5.27 4.80 -2.09
N CYS A 153 -4.13 4.33 -1.59
CA CYS A 153 -3.08 3.73 -2.42
C CYS A 153 -3.57 2.46 -3.13
N GLY A 154 -4.45 1.68 -2.48
CA GLY A 154 -5.10 0.54 -3.12
C GLY A 154 -5.89 0.94 -4.36
N ILE A 155 -6.75 1.95 -4.24
CA ILE A 155 -7.55 2.48 -5.36
C ILE A 155 -6.64 3.04 -6.46
N ILE A 156 -5.65 3.85 -6.09
CA ILE A 156 -4.70 4.45 -7.04
C ILE A 156 -3.91 3.37 -7.79
N THR A 157 -3.46 2.32 -7.09
CA THR A 157 -2.72 1.22 -7.71
C THR A 157 -3.59 0.48 -8.72
N VAL A 158 -4.87 0.22 -8.42
CA VAL A 158 -5.80 -0.37 -9.38
C VAL A 158 -5.97 0.52 -10.61
N ILE A 159 -6.15 1.83 -10.42
CA ILE A 159 -6.28 2.77 -11.55
C ILE A 159 -5.01 2.76 -12.40
N PHE A 160 -3.83 2.86 -11.78
CA PHE A 160 -2.56 2.86 -12.52
C PHE A 160 -2.32 1.55 -13.25
N SER A 161 -2.70 0.41 -12.68
CA SER A 161 -2.55 -0.90 -13.32
C SER A 161 -3.33 -1.01 -14.63
N MET A 162 -4.48 -0.31 -14.76
CA MET A 162 -5.25 -0.26 -16.00
C MET A 162 -4.55 0.45 -17.16
N PHE A 163 -3.49 1.22 -16.87
CA PHE A 163 -2.70 1.91 -17.88
C PHE A 163 -1.33 1.25 -18.14
N ILE A 164 -0.92 0.34 -17.26
CA ILE A 164 0.39 -0.34 -17.34
C ILE A 164 0.25 -1.69 -18.03
N TYR A 165 -0.87 -2.36 -17.87
CA TYR A 165 -1.22 -3.65 -18.47
C TYR A 165 -2.28 -3.47 -19.55
#